data_56d6fbb8dbe039fec7cf8b7956bde6a9
#
_entry.id   56d6fbb8dbe039fec7cf8b7956bde6a9
#
_cell.length_a   1.000
_cell.length_b   1.000
_cell.length_c   1.000
_cell.angle_alpha   90.00
_cell.angle_beta   90.00
_cell.angle_gamma   90.00
#
_symmetry.space_group_name_H-M   'P 1'
#
loop_
_entity.id
_entity.type
_entity.pdbx_description
1 polymer ?
#
loop_
_entity_poly.entity_id
_entity_poly.type
_entity_poly.pdbx_seq_one_letter_code
_entity_poly.pdbx_strand_id
1 'polypeptide(L)'
;GSRGLGDVYKRQIFTFLTFFPQLLAGPIVDISTFRNGLNAKVVNIESLQTGLYRISLGLIKKFLIADTLSQITSIYINSNYDFTFSFASSVILVLSYTFQIYFDFSAYCDIAIGIGMLFGFNLPENFNKPYLSKSFREFWRRWHMTLSNFFKVYVYIPLGGNRVSKYKNFRNLWITFFLTALWHG
;
A
#
# COMPACT_ATOMS: atom_id res chain seq x y z
N GLY A 1 -40.67 2.08 -4.48
CA GLY A 1 -39.52 2.83 -3.94
C GLY A 1 -38.40 1.98 -3.32
N SER A 2 -38.70 0.91 -2.57
CA SER A 2 -37.64 0.14 -1.85
C SER A 2 -36.80 -0.81 -2.72
N ARG A 3 -37.35 -1.29 -3.82
CA ARG A 3 -36.64 -2.19 -4.75
C ARG A 3 -35.47 -1.47 -5.45
N GLY A 4 -35.60 -0.21 -5.83
CA GLY A 4 -34.54 0.56 -6.48
C GLY A 4 -33.33 0.86 -5.59
N LEU A 5 -33.53 1.13 -4.29
CA LEU A 5 -32.44 1.39 -3.35
C LEU A 5 -31.59 0.14 -3.09
N GLY A 6 -32.23 -1.05 -2.99
CA GLY A 6 -31.52 -2.31 -2.81
C GLY A 6 -30.65 -2.66 -4.02
N ASP A 7 -31.12 -2.39 -5.24
CA ASP A 7 -30.35 -2.65 -6.47
C ASP A 7 -29.19 -1.68 -6.66
N VAL A 8 -29.35 -0.41 -6.30
CA VAL A 8 -28.25 0.57 -6.29
C VAL A 8 -27.16 0.14 -5.31
N TYR A 9 -27.54 -0.30 -4.10
CA TYR A 9 -26.60 -0.77 -3.09
C TYR A 9 -25.82 -2.01 -3.56
N LYS A 10 -26.52 -2.99 -4.14
CA LYS A 10 -25.87 -4.19 -4.71
C LYS A 10 -24.88 -3.86 -5.81
N ARG A 11 -25.24 -2.95 -6.72
CA ARG A 11 -24.34 -2.48 -7.78
C ARG A 11 -23.10 -1.80 -7.22
N GLN A 12 -23.24 -0.95 -6.21
CA GLN A 12 -22.11 -0.28 -5.57
C GLN A 12 -21.17 -1.29 -4.89
N ILE A 13 -21.71 -2.30 -4.19
CA ILE A 13 -20.91 -3.36 -3.59
C ILE A 13 -20.20 -4.17 -4.69
N PHE A 14 -20.91 -4.57 -5.73
CA PHE A 14 -20.29 -5.31 -6.84
C PHE A 14 -19.16 -4.51 -7.49
N THR A 15 -19.39 -3.21 -7.79
CA THR A 15 -18.36 -2.33 -8.34
C THR A 15 -17.17 -2.20 -7.39
N PHE A 16 -17.40 -2.08 -6.08
CA PHE A 16 -16.33 -2.05 -5.07
C PHE A 16 -15.49 -3.32 -5.07
N LEU A 17 -16.15 -4.49 -5.10
CA LEU A 17 -15.48 -5.79 -5.11
C LEU A 17 -14.74 -6.10 -6.41
N THR A 18 -15.15 -5.50 -7.53
CA THR A 18 -14.53 -5.71 -8.85
C THR A 18 -13.63 -4.57 -9.29
N PHE A 19 -13.45 -3.53 -8.47
CA PHE A 19 -12.61 -2.39 -8.79
C PHE A 19 -11.13 -2.78 -8.77
N PHE A 20 -10.65 -3.24 -9.91
CA PHE A 20 -9.34 -3.88 -10.06
C PHE A 20 -8.14 -3.07 -9.57
N PRO A 21 -8.09 -1.72 -9.57
CA PRO A 21 -6.93 -1.00 -9.06
C PRO A 21 -6.64 -1.25 -7.59
N GLN A 22 -7.65 -1.64 -6.78
CA GLN A 22 -7.45 -1.93 -5.35
C GLN A 22 -7.31 -3.42 -5.03
N LEU A 23 -7.61 -4.36 -5.99
CA LEU A 23 -7.82 -5.77 -5.67
C LEU A 23 -6.57 -6.51 -5.19
N LEU A 24 -5.42 -6.31 -5.82
CA LEU A 24 -4.22 -7.12 -5.52
C LEU A 24 -3.37 -6.46 -4.42
N ALA A 25 -2.80 -5.31 -4.69
CA ALA A 25 -1.90 -4.59 -3.79
C ALA A 25 -2.15 -3.08 -3.79
N GLY A 26 -3.30 -2.64 -4.32
CA GLY A 26 -3.70 -1.23 -4.32
C GLY A 26 -3.97 -0.69 -2.92
N PRO A 27 -4.09 0.63 -2.79
CA PRO A 27 -4.47 1.24 -1.53
C PRO A 27 -5.79 0.69 -1.00
N ILE A 28 -5.81 0.26 0.26
CA ILE A 28 -7.02 -0.26 0.91
C ILE A 28 -8.00 0.90 1.13
N VAL A 29 -9.18 0.78 0.56
CA VAL A 29 -10.27 1.78 0.65
C VAL A 29 -11.45 1.15 1.34
N ASP A 30 -12.08 1.85 2.28
CA ASP A 30 -13.35 1.42 2.85
C ASP A 30 -14.52 1.71 1.89
N ILE A 31 -15.62 0.96 2.04
CA ILE A 31 -16.77 1.04 1.15
C ILE A 31 -17.48 2.42 1.20
N SER A 32 -17.37 3.14 2.33
CA SER A 32 -17.97 4.47 2.47
C SER A 32 -17.20 5.50 1.67
N THR A 33 -15.87 5.47 1.73
CA THR A 33 -14.96 6.29 0.91
C THR A 33 -15.13 6.00 -0.57
N PHE A 34 -15.23 4.73 -0.94
CA PHE A 34 -15.47 4.32 -2.33
C PHE A 34 -16.82 4.84 -2.86
N ARG A 35 -17.89 4.71 -2.06
CA ARG A 35 -19.21 5.21 -2.41
C ARG A 35 -19.23 6.73 -2.60
N ASN A 36 -18.55 7.47 -1.72
CA ASN A 36 -18.43 8.92 -1.85
C ASN A 36 -17.67 9.28 -3.14
N GLY A 37 -16.65 8.53 -3.49
CA GLY A 37 -15.93 8.66 -4.77
C GLY A 37 -16.83 8.42 -5.99
N LEU A 38 -17.72 7.42 -5.94
CA LEU A 38 -18.71 7.18 -7.02
C LEU A 38 -19.63 8.37 -7.26
N ASN A 39 -20.06 9.04 -6.19
CA ASN A 39 -20.97 10.19 -6.26
C ASN A 39 -20.25 11.48 -6.68
N ALA A 40 -18.98 11.62 -6.33
CA ALA A 40 -18.15 12.80 -6.62
C ALA A 40 -17.38 12.69 -7.94
N LYS A 41 -17.67 11.67 -8.76
CA LYS A 41 -16.93 11.34 -9.97
C LYS A 41 -16.89 12.51 -10.95
N VAL A 42 -15.73 13.13 -11.07
CA VAL A 42 -15.46 14.17 -12.08
C VAL A 42 -14.19 13.77 -12.82
N VAL A 43 -14.31 13.48 -14.09
CA VAL A 43 -13.18 13.30 -14.99
C VAL A 43 -12.97 14.59 -15.74
N ASN A 44 -11.84 15.25 -15.52
CA ASN A 44 -11.42 16.45 -16.25
C ASN A 44 -10.01 16.25 -16.85
N ILE A 45 -9.58 17.19 -17.67
CA ILE A 45 -8.26 17.11 -18.32
C ILE A 45 -7.13 17.02 -17.30
N GLU A 46 -7.22 17.73 -16.19
CA GLU A 46 -6.20 17.73 -15.13
C GLU A 46 -6.10 16.34 -14.45
N SER A 47 -7.23 15.70 -14.14
CA SER A 47 -7.24 14.34 -13.57
C SER A 47 -6.68 13.30 -14.54
N LEU A 48 -6.93 13.45 -15.85
CA LEU A 48 -6.37 12.58 -16.88
C LEU A 48 -4.85 12.76 -16.99
N GLN A 49 -4.37 14.00 -17.06
CA GLN A 49 -2.92 14.29 -17.14
C GLN A 49 -2.19 13.78 -15.90
N THR A 50 -2.72 14.06 -14.71
CA THR A 50 -2.14 13.61 -13.45
C THR A 50 -2.17 12.07 -13.34
N GLY A 51 -3.27 11.44 -13.77
CA GLY A 51 -3.39 9.98 -13.79
C GLY A 51 -2.37 9.33 -14.72
N LEU A 52 -2.20 9.84 -15.92
CA LEU A 52 -1.18 9.34 -16.87
C LEU A 52 0.24 9.57 -16.36
N TYR A 53 0.52 10.73 -15.76
CA TYR A 53 1.81 10.99 -15.12
C TYR A 53 2.11 9.98 -14.00
N ARG A 54 1.13 9.70 -13.13
CA ARG A 54 1.28 8.70 -12.05
C ARG A 54 1.52 7.30 -12.58
N ILE A 55 0.81 6.87 -13.61
CA ILE A 55 1.03 5.57 -14.26
C ILE A 55 2.45 5.50 -14.83
N SER A 56 2.89 6.53 -15.56
CA SER A 56 4.24 6.58 -16.12
C SER A 56 5.32 6.52 -15.05
N LEU A 57 5.13 7.26 -13.95
CA LEU A 57 6.05 7.23 -12.79
C LEU A 57 6.10 5.83 -12.16
N GLY A 58 4.95 5.16 -12.01
CA GLY A 58 4.87 3.80 -11.52
C GLY A 58 5.61 2.81 -12.43
N LEU A 59 5.42 2.90 -13.75
CA LEU A 59 6.13 2.06 -14.72
C LEU A 59 7.65 2.28 -14.67
N ILE A 60 8.11 3.52 -14.56
CA ILE A 60 9.53 3.85 -14.39
C ILE A 60 10.08 3.20 -13.10
N LYS A 61 9.38 3.36 -11.98
CA LYS A 61 9.79 2.73 -10.70
C LYS A 61 9.86 1.21 -10.82
N LYS A 62 8.87 0.58 -11.47
CA LYS A 62 8.82 -0.88 -11.66
C LYS A 62 9.97 -1.34 -12.54
N PHE A 63 10.01 -0.91 -13.79
CA PHE A 63 10.90 -1.50 -14.78
C PHE A 63 12.35 -1.03 -14.66
N LEU A 64 12.59 0.24 -14.35
CA LEU A 64 13.96 0.76 -14.29
C LEU A 64 14.62 0.62 -12.93
N ILE A 65 13.84 0.59 -11.85
CA ILE A 65 14.42 0.56 -10.49
C ILE A 65 14.17 -0.79 -9.83
N ALA A 66 12.92 -1.19 -9.61
CA ALA A 66 12.58 -2.38 -8.85
C ALA A 66 13.09 -3.66 -9.53
N ASP A 67 12.87 -3.82 -10.84
CA ASP A 67 13.29 -5.00 -11.58
C ASP A 67 14.82 -5.08 -11.69
N THR A 68 15.52 -3.95 -11.85
CA THR A 68 16.99 -3.92 -11.81
C THR A 68 17.52 -4.35 -10.44
N LEU A 69 16.95 -3.83 -9.36
CA LEU A 69 17.30 -4.23 -7.98
C LEU A 69 16.96 -5.70 -7.72
N SER A 70 15.88 -6.21 -8.28
CA SER A 70 15.49 -7.62 -8.21
C SER A 70 16.54 -8.54 -8.85
N GLN A 71 17.09 -8.15 -10.00
CA GLN A 71 18.18 -8.90 -10.63
C GLN A 71 19.41 -8.96 -9.74
N ILE A 72 19.82 -7.83 -9.14
CA ILE A 72 20.94 -7.80 -8.19
C ILE A 72 20.65 -8.72 -7.00
N THR A 73 19.45 -8.60 -6.39
CA THR A 73 19.06 -9.43 -5.25
C THR A 73 19.09 -10.91 -5.59
N SER A 74 18.60 -11.29 -6.78
CA SER A 74 18.53 -12.69 -7.21
C SER A 74 19.90 -13.33 -7.41
N ILE A 75 20.91 -12.58 -7.85
CA ILE A 75 22.29 -13.06 -7.96
C ILE A 75 22.81 -13.53 -6.60
N TYR A 76 22.51 -12.79 -5.52
CA TYR A 76 23.00 -13.13 -4.18
C TYR A 76 22.17 -14.25 -3.51
N ILE A 77 20.85 -14.34 -3.78
CA ILE A 77 19.98 -15.34 -3.13
C ILE A 77 20.07 -16.69 -3.84
N ASN A 78 20.13 -16.71 -5.18
CA ASN A 78 20.09 -17.94 -5.98
C ASN A 78 21.47 -18.49 -6.34
N SER A 79 22.56 -17.87 -5.89
CA SER A 79 23.90 -18.40 -6.13
C SER A 79 24.07 -19.72 -5.40
N ASN A 80 23.99 -20.84 -6.13
CA ASN A 80 24.39 -22.19 -5.68
C ASN A 80 25.92 -22.31 -5.49
N TYR A 81 26.66 -21.20 -5.55
CA TYR A 81 28.08 -21.17 -5.31
C TYR A 81 28.34 -20.99 -3.82
N ASP A 82 29.45 -21.57 -3.32
CA ASP A 82 30.06 -21.29 -2.02
C ASP A 82 30.39 -19.79 -1.89
N PHE A 83 29.36 -18.97 -1.85
CA PHE A 83 29.50 -17.54 -1.71
C PHE A 83 29.81 -17.27 -0.23
N THR A 84 31.10 -17.10 0.07
CA THR A 84 31.51 -16.53 1.34
C THR A 84 30.96 -15.10 1.37
N PHE A 85 29.86 -14.91 2.09
CA PHE A 85 29.26 -13.57 2.26
C PHE A 85 30.30 -12.63 2.88
N SER A 86 30.88 -11.77 2.06
CA SER A 86 31.67 -10.67 2.57
C SER A 86 30.75 -9.61 3.18
N PHE A 87 31.27 -8.77 4.06
CA PHE A 87 30.50 -7.63 4.61
C PHE A 87 29.91 -6.76 3.48
N ALA A 88 30.71 -6.48 2.44
CA ALA A 88 30.25 -5.67 1.32
C ALA A 88 29.09 -6.31 0.55
N SER A 89 29.16 -7.62 0.25
CA SER A 89 28.08 -8.34 -0.44
C SER A 89 26.79 -8.37 0.40
N SER A 90 26.90 -8.54 1.72
CA SER A 90 25.75 -8.49 2.62
C SER A 90 25.08 -7.12 2.64
N VAL A 91 25.86 -6.04 2.66
CA VAL A 91 25.34 -4.67 2.60
C VAL A 91 24.63 -4.41 1.27
N ILE A 92 25.22 -4.82 0.13
CA ILE A 92 24.61 -4.67 -1.19
C ILE A 92 23.28 -5.44 -1.23
N LEU A 93 23.24 -6.68 -0.77
CA LEU A 93 22.02 -7.49 -0.74
C LEU A 93 20.90 -6.82 0.07
N VAL A 94 21.21 -6.41 1.30
CA VAL A 94 20.21 -5.78 2.20
C VAL A 94 19.69 -4.48 1.60
N LEU A 95 20.54 -3.62 1.07
CA LEU A 95 20.13 -2.36 0.46
C LEU A 95 19.31 -2.60 -0.81
N SER A 96 19.78 -3.49 -1.70
CA SER A 96 19.07 -3.82 -2.93
C SER A 96 17.67 -4.36 -2.63
N TYR A 97 17.56 -5.32 -1.72
CA TYR A 97 16.26 -5.88 -1.32
C TYR A 97 15.33 -4.86 -0.67
N THR A 98 15.88 -4.01 0.21
CA THR A 98 15.11 -2.95 0.88
C THR A 98 14.50 -1.96 -0.12
N PHE A 99 15.31 -1.48 -1.06
CA PHE A 99 14.82 -0.56 -2.09
C PHE A 99 13.95 -1.26 -3.13
N GLN A 100 14.24 -2.52 -3.47
CA GLN A 100 13.41 -3.33 -4.35
C GLN A 100 11.95 -3.40 -3.84
N ILE A 101 11.75 -3.81 -2.59
CA ILE A 101 10.41 -3.90 -1.98
C ILE A 101 9.70 -2.54 -2.02
N TYR A 102 10.40 -1.48 -1.68
CA TYR A 102 9.82 -0.14 -1.67
C TYR A 102 9.40 0.32 -3.07
N PHE A 103 10.32 0.23 -4.04
CA PHE A 103 10.03 0.72 -5.38
C PHE A 103 9.01 -0.15 -6.10
N ASP A 104 9.05 -1.47 -5.91
CA ASP A 104 8.06 -2.39 -6.50
C ASP A 104 6.66 -2.08 -5.98
N PHE A 105 6.48 -2.01 -4.68
CA PHE A 105 5.18 -1.76 -4.09
C PHE A 105 4.69 -0.31 -4.31
N SER A 106 5.57 0.69 -4.19
CA SER A 106 5.18 2.07 -4.46
C SER A 106 4.85 2.29 -5.94
N ALA A 107 5.52 1.58 -6.86
CA ALA A 107 5.20 1.57 -8.28
C ALA A 107 3.78 1.08 -8.54
N TYR A 108 3.42 -0.05 -7.95
CA TYR A 108 2.06 -0.59 -8.06
C TYR A 108 1.02 0.40 -7.53
N CYS A 109 1.27 1.02 -6.37
CA CYS A 109 0.36 2.03 -5.82
C CYS A 109 0.22 3.25 -6.73
N ASP A 110 1.31 3.74 -7.35
CA ASP A 110 1.25 4.85 -8.31
C ASP A 110 0.41 4.50 -9.52
N ILE A 111 0.57 3.31 -10.08
CA ILE A 111 -0.24 2.82 -11.21
C ILE A 111 -1.71 2.73 -10.80
N ALA A 112 -2.00 2.13 -9.64
CA ALA A 112 -3.36 1.97 -9.13
C ALA A 112 -4.06 3.32 -8.92
N ILE A 113 -3.37 4.28 -8.28
CA ILE A 113 -3.87 5.65 -8.07
C ILE A 113 -4.09 6.35 -9.43
N GLY A 114 -3.11 6.25 -10.32
CA GLY A 114 -3.22 6.84 -11.66
C GLY A 114 -4.41 6.29 -12.45
N ILE A 115 -4.61 4.98 -12.46
CA ILE A 115 -5.79 4.34 -13.08
C ILE A 115 -7.07 4.82 -12.38
N GLY A 116 -7.09 4.88 -11.05
CA GLY A 116 -8.22 5.44 -10.30
C GLY A 116 -8.59 6.85 -10.80
N MET A 117 -7.60 7.73 -10.97
CA MET A 117 -7.80 9.09 -11.48
C MET A 117 -8.39 9.12 -12.89
N LEU A 118 -8.00 8.20 -13.79
CA LEU A 118 -8.59 8.08 -15.13
C LEU A 118 -10.08 7.72 -15.07
N PHE A 119 -10.51 7.01 -14.04
CA PHE A 119 -11.92 6.70 -13.78
C PHE A 119 -12.64 7.74 -12.91
N GLY A 120 -11.97 8.83 -12.53
CA GLY A 120 -12.51 9.86 -11.66
C GLY A 120 -12.54 9.49 -10.18
N PHE A 121 -11.72 8.51 -9.76
CA PHE A 121 -11.57 8.11 -8.36
C PHE A 121 -10.25 8.62 -7.78
N ASN A 122 -10.30 9.23 -6.61
CA ASN A 122 -9.12 9.59 -5.84
C ASN A 122 -8.84 8.48 -4.81
N LEU A 123 -7.91 7.59 -5.14
CA LEU A 123 -7.41 6.58 -4.20
C LEU A 123 -6.41 7.23 -3.23
N PRO A 124 -6.37 6.78 -1.97
CA PRO A 124 -5.45 7.33 -0.97
C PRO A 124 -4.00 6.94 -1.27
N GLU A 125 -3.06 7.80 -0.85
CA GLU A 125 -1.63 7.50 -0.91
C GLU A 125 -1.26 6.36 0.06
N ASN A 126 -0.34 5.50 -0.37
CA ASN A 126 0.15 4.39 0.44
C ASN A 126 1.57 4.60 0.96
N PHE A 127 2.33 5.48 0.31
CA PHE A 127 3.70 5.82 0.69
C PHE A 127 3.95 7.32 0.70
N ASN A 128 4.68 7.81 1.72
CA ASN A 128 5.11 9.19 1.81
C ASN A 128 6.57 9.27 2.26
N LYS A 129 7.52 9.00 1.35
CA LYS A 129 8.97 9.07 1.58
C LYS A 129 9.39 8.39 2.91
N PRO A 130 9.09 7.08 3.11
CA PRO A 130 9.24 6.41 4.42
C PRO A 130 10.68 6.40 4.93
N TYR A 131 11.68 6.31 4.05
CA TYR A 131 13.10 6.29 4.44
C TYR A 131 13.66 7.64 4.87
N LEU A 132 12.89 8.74 4.76
CA LEU A 132 13.24 10.04 5.35
C LEU A 132 12.68 10.21 6.77
N SER A 133 12.14 9.16 7.36
CA SER A 133 11.58 9.18 8.71
C SER A 133 12.67 9.33 9.77
N LYS A 134 12.41 10.16 10.78
CA LYS A 134 13.32 10.38 11.92
C LYS A 134 13.05 9.44 13.09
N SER A 135 12.03 8.59 13.01
CA SER A 135 11.67 7.63 14.05
C SER A 135 10.93 6.44 13.46
N PHE A 136 10.96 5.30 14.17
CA PHE A 136 10.20 4.09 13.81
C PHE A 136 8.69 4.35 13.74
N ARG A 137 8.15 5.18 14.63
CA ARG A 137 6.74 5.59 14.59
C ARG A 137 6.41 6.40 13.34
N GLU A 138 7.30 7.29 12.92
CA GLU A 138 7.12 8.10 11.71
C GLU A 138 7.23 7.21 10.47
N PHE A 139 8.15 6.25 10.46
CA PHE A 139 8.26 5.28 9.37
C PHE A 139 6.92 4.59 9.09
N TRP A 140 6.26 4.00 10.10
CA TRP A 140 4.97 3.33 9.93
C TRP A 140 3.81 4.27 9.57
N ARG A 141 3.94 5.58 9.79
CA ARG A 141 2.99 6.58 9.30
C ARG A 141 3.17 6.94 7.83
N ARG A 142 4.30 6.53 7.23
CA ARG A 142 4.69 6.85 5.86
C ARG A 142 4.80 5.61 4.97
N TRP A 143 4.82 4.42 5.58
CA TRP A 143 4.91 3.12 4.93
C TRP A 143 3.56 2.41 4.99
N HIS A 144 3.07 1.94 3.83
CA HIS A 144 1.81 1.19 3.69
C HIS A 144 0.68 1.80 4.52
N MET A 145 0.43 3.09 4.29
CA MET A 145 -0.41 3.95 5.14
C MET A 145 -1.83 3.44 5.26
N THR A 146 -2.39 2.89 4.19
CA THR A 146 -3.78 2.39 4.17
C THR A 146 -3.93 1.13 5.02
N LEU A 147 -2.98 0.19 4.96
CA LEU A 147 -2.95 -0.99 5.82
C LEU A 147 -2.75 -0.60 7.29
N SER A 148 -1.80 0.29 7.56
CA SER A 148 -1.57 0.82 8.91
C SER A 148 -2.83 1.46 9.50
N ASN A 149 -3.58 2.21 8.68
CA ASN A 149 -4.85 2.80 9.09
C ASN A 149 -5.94 1.74 9.30
N PHE A 150 -6.02 0.73 8.42
CA PHE A 150 -6.96 -0.38 8.57
C PHE A 150 -6.77 -1.09 9.92
N PHE A 151 -5.57 -1.56 10.23
CA PHE A 151 -5.30 -2.22 11.52
C PHE A 151 -5.46 -1.29 12.72
N LYS A 152 -5.15 -0.01 12.56
CA LYS A 152 -5.42 0.99 13.61
C LYS A 152 -6.90 1.10 13.91
N VAL A 153 -7.74 1.22 12.90
CA VAL A 153 -9.19 1.44 13.07
C VAL A 153 -9.90 0.16 13.53
N TYR A 154 -9.57 -0.97 12.95
CA TYR A 154 -10.32 -2.21 13.16
C TYR A 154 -9.74 -3.12 14.25
N VAL A 155 -8.49 -2.90 14.69
CA VAL A 155 -7.84 -3.70 15.73
C VAL A 155 -7.39 -2.83 16.91
N TYR A 156 -6.50 -1.87 16.68
CA TYR A 156 -5.86 -1.14 17.76
C TYR A 156 -6.84 -0.29 18.58
N ILE A 157 -7.70 0.49 17.91
CA ILE A 157 -8.69 1.35 18.58
C ILE A 157 -9.73 0.51 19.34
N PRO A 158 -10.35 -0.56 18.79
CA PRO A 158 -11.27 -1.42 19.52
C PRO A 158 -10.67 -2.08 20.77
N LEU A 159 -9.36 -2.37 20.78
CA LEU A 159 -8.64 -2.88 21.95
C LEU A 159 -8.41 -1.79 23.03
N GLY A 160 -8.86 -0.57 22.82
CA GLY A 160 -8.69 0.60 23.69
C GLY A 160 -7.59 1.57 23.27
N GLY A 161 -6.84 1.26 22.20
CA GLY A 161 -5.80 2.12 21.65
C GLY A 161 -4.76 2.53 22.69
N ASN A 162 -4.40 3.81 22.72
CA ASN A 162 -3.49 4.40 23.70
C ASN A 162 -4.20 4.99 24.95
N ARG A 163 -5.55 4.86 25.03
CA ARG A 163 -6.34 5.36 26.17
C ARG A 163 -6.46 4.39 27.32
N VAL A 164 -5.53 3.46 27.41
CA VAL A 164 -5.43 2.41 28.43
C VAL A 164 -4.08 2.50 29.17
N SER A 165 -3.89 1.68 30.22
CA SER A 165 -2.61 1.62 30.92
C SER A 165 -1.45 1.26 29.99
N LYS A 166 -0.22 1.64 30.33
CA LYS A 166 1.00 1.37 29.51
C LYS A 166 1.14 -0.11 29.13
N TYR A 167 0.86 -1.02 30.05
CA TYR A 167 0.90 -2.46 29.80
C TYR A 167 -0.13 -2.91 28.76
N LYS A 168 -1.39 -2.46 28.89
CA LYS A 168 -2.45 -2.77 27.94
C LYS A 168 -2.17 -2.15 26.57
N ASN A 169 -1.61 -0.92 26.52
CA ASN A 169 -1.20 -0.30 25.26
C ASN A 169 -0.09 -1.11 24.57
N PHE A 170 0.91 -1.57 25.30
CA PHE A 170 1.97 -2.43 24.77
C PHE A 170 1.38 -3.73 24.20
N ARG A 171 0.50 -4.41 24.95
CA ARG A 171 -0.23 -5.60 24.47
C ARG A 171 -1.01 -5.30 23.17
N ASN A 172 -1.74 -4.18 23.12
CA ASN A 172 -2.54 -3.80 21.95
C ASN A 172 -1.68 -3.59 20.70
N LEU A 173 -0.49 -2.99 20.87
CA LEU A 173 0.50 -2.85 19.80
C LEU A 173 0.97 -4.23 19.31
N TRP A 174 1.36 -5.13 20.22
CA TRP A 174 1.79 -6.48 19.86
C TRP A 174 0.73 -7.27 19.13
N ILE A 175 -0.52 -7.25 19.60
CA ILE A 175 -1.65 -7.90 18.89
C ILE A 175 -1.81 -7.32 17.49
N THR A 176 -1.74 -5.99 17.36
CA THR A 176 -1.88 -5.33 16.06
C THR A 176 -0.77 -5.74 15.09
N PHE A 177 0.49 -5.74 15.54
CA PHE A 177 1.62 -6.17 14.71
C PHE A 177 1.56 -7.65 14.36
N PHE A 178 1.18 -8.52 15.31
CA PHE A 178 1.01 -9.94 15.07
C PHE A 178 -0.06 -10.22 14.00
N LEU A 179 -1.22 -9.58 14.09
CA LEU A 179 -2.28 -9.71 13.10
C LEU A 179 -1.87 -9.14 11.74
N THR A 180 -1.08 -8.05 11.73
CA THR A 180 -0.52 -7.53 10.47
C THR A 180 0.45 -8.53 9.84
N ALA A 181 1.29 -9.20 10.64
CA ALA A 181 2.20 -10.24 10.17
C ALA A 181 1.44 -11.45 9.60
N LEU A 182 0.41 -11.93 10.31
CA LEU A 182 -0.45 -13.03 9.82
C LEU A 182 -1.15 -12.68 8.51
N TRP A 183 -1.52 -11.41 8.32
CA TRP A 183 -2.14 -10.97 7.06
C TRP A 183 -1.16 -11.02 5.89
N HIS A 184 0.13 -10.85 6.12
CA HIS A 184 1.16 -10.96 5.09
C HIS A 184 1.53 -12.41 4.73
N GLY A 185 1.21 -13.40 5.54
CA GLY A 185 1.50 -14.83 5.36
C GLY A 185 2.60 -15.33 6.26
#